data_8e473f1f45c1b64ce3c2e359ffb2a3b1
#
_entry.id   8e473f1f45c1b64ce3c2e359ffb2a3b1
#
_cell.length_a   1.000
_cell.length_b   1.000
_cell.length_c   1.000
_cell.angle_alpha   90.00
_cell.angle_beta   90.00
_cell.angle_gamma   90.00
#
_symmetry.space_group_name_H-M   'P 1'
#
loop_
_entity.id
_entity.type
_entity.pdbx_description
1 polymer ?
#
loop_
_entity_poly.entity_id
_entity_poly.type
_entity_poly.pdbx_seq_one_letter_code
_entity_poly.pdbx_strand_id
1 'polypeptide(L)'
;MSKVALVHDYFVEFGGAERVIEAIHDSFPSAPLYTTVALPQFLPKRLRSADIRTTMLQHLPSMDRRFRHYFMLYPFAVEKMDLTEYDLIFSSSSGYAKGVRRRRNAIHVCYCHTPMRWVWRYEDYVAREKFSRGVRTVLPFFLWGLRKWDLRAAQQPNYYIANSRLVAERIKQIYGREAHVIPPPIDVNRFHMSNDIEDYYLVLSRLIPYKRIDLAIEACKRMNRRLVIIGDGPDRDRLEKIADDRIEFLGRQPDQIVNYYLARCRALLFPGEEDFGMAPLEANAAGRPVIAYNSGGARETVVDGKTGVFFDQPNSRAASEAIERFESMIWSQILLRRHAEKFDNNVFAFRVLQFLGSVAPSSCAEELLRGARLLSENVSKRVWPRLAVVA
;
A
#
# COMPACT_ATOMS: atom_id res chain seq x y z
N MET A 1 -16.05 7.39 -27.76
CA MET A 1 -15.20 6.71 -26.75
C MET A 1 -15.50 7.32 -25.40
N SER A 2 -15.73 6.49 -24.40
CA SER A 2 -16.00 6.97 -23.04
C SER A 2 -14.74 7.57 -22.43
N LYS A 3 -14.90 8.70 -21.75
CA LYS A 3 -13.77 9.41 -21.15
C LYS A 3 -13.52 8.90 -19.74
N VAL A 4 -12.31 8.45 -19.48
CA VAL A 4 -11.84 7.99 -18.15
C VAL A 4 -10.90 9.02 -17.55
N ALA A 5 -11.05 9.32 -16.24
CA ALA A 5 -10.08 10.08 -15.47
C ALA A 5 -9.58 9.26 -14.28
N LEU A 6 -8.29 9.36 -14.02
CA LEU A 6 -7.65 8.83 -12.82
C LEU A 6 -7.43 9.96 -11.82
N VAL A 7 -7.56 9.66 -10.53
CA VAL A 7 -7.33 10.63 -9.47
C VAL A 7 -6.45 9.98 -8.39
N HIS A 8 -5.44 10.68 -7.92
CA HIS A 8 -4.60 10.24 -6.82
C HIS A 8 -4.46 11.35 -5.78
N ASP A 9 -4.25 11.00 -4.52
CA ASP A 9 -4.16 11.99 -3.44
C ASP A 9 -3.04 13.02 -3.71
N TYR A 10 -1.80 12.56 -3.80
CA TYR A 10 -0.60 13.36 -4.08
C TYR A 10 0.63 12.47 -4.35
N PHE A 11 1.65 13.03 -5.00
CA PHE A 11 2.97 12.43 -5.19
C PHE A 11 4.02 13.25 -4.42
N VAL A 12 4.08 13.08 -3.10
CA VAL A 12 5.04 13.76 -2.19
C VAL A 12 5.94 12.77 -1.45
N GLU A 13 5.66 11.50 -1.60
CA GLU A 13 6.46 10.37 -1.15
C GLU A 13 6.20 9.19 -2.08
N PHE A 14 7.07 8.19 -2.10
CA PHE A 14 6.89 6.99 -2.91
C PHE A 14 6.63 5.78 -2.00
N GLY A 15 5.53 5.08 -2.24
CA GLY A 15 5.11 3.92 -1.45
C GLY A 15 4.17 2.99 -2.20
N GLY A 16 3.35 2.25 -1.46
CA GLY A 16 2.42 1.26 -2.02
C GLY A 16 1.27 1.89 -2.81
N ALA A 17 0.77 3.05 -2.38
CA ALA A 17 -0.35 3.73 -3.06
C ALA A 17 0.06 4.25 -4.46
N GLU A 18 1.29 4.78 -4.58
CA GLU A 18 1.86 5.25 -5.83
C GLU A 18 2.10 4.08 -6.81
N ARG A 19 2.46 2.90 -6.32
CA ARG A 19 2.56 1.68 -7.15
C ARG A 19 1.20 1.20 -7.64
N VAL A 20 0.17 1.32 -6.82
CA VAL A 20 -1.21 0.96 -7.22
C VAL A 20 -1.70 1.87 -8.33
N ILE A 21 -1.56 3.19 -8.21
CA ILE A 21 -2.02 4.11 -9.26
C ILE A 21 -1.18 3.99 -10.54
N GLU A 22 0.11 3.67 -10.44
CA GLU A 22 0.96 3.33 -11.58
C GLU A 22 0.41 2.11 -12.33
N ALA A 23 0.10 1.01 -11.61
CA ALA A 23 -0.47 -0.20 -12.22
C ALA A 23 -1.86 0.01 -12.81
N ILE A 24 -2.66 0.89 -12.24
CA ILE A 24 -3.96 1.29 -12.80
C ILE A 24 -3.78 2.11 -14.07
N HIS A 25 -2.85 3.07 -14.07
CA HIS A 25 -2.57 3.89 -15.24
C HIS A 25 -2.06 3.05 -16.42
N ASP A 26 -1.31 1.97 -16.17
CA ASP A 26 -0.91 1.03 -17.23
C ASP A 26 -2.13 0.40 -17.96
N SER A 27 -3.27 0.30 -17.27
CA SER A 27 -4.53 -0.16 -17.87
C SER A 27 -5.31 0.96 -18.59
N PHE A 28 -4.98 2.22 -18.34
CA PHE A 28 -5.61 3.41 -18.90
C PHE A 28 -4.57 4.44 -19.35
N PRO A 29 -3.66 4.12 -20.29
CA PRO A 29 -2.49 4.94 -20.60
C PRO A 29 -2.82 6.31 -21.20
N SER A 30 -4.01 6.47 -21.78
CA SER A 30 -4.50 7.74 -22.33
C SER A 30 -5.33 8.57 -21.34
N ALA A 31 -5.62 8.03 -20.14
CA ALA A 31 -6.42 8.75 -19.15
C ALA A 31 -5.57 9.80 -18.43
N PRO A 32 -6.03 11.05 -18.31
CA PRO A 32 -5.35 12.05 -17.51
C PRO A 32 -5.39 11.65 -16.03
N LEU A 33 -4.29 11.94 -15.33
CA LEU A 33 -4.11 11.66 -13.91
C LEU A 33 -4.17 12.97 -13.11
N TYR A 34 -5.26 13.17 -12.41
CA TYR A 34 -5.45 14.30 -11.52
C TYR A 34 -4.85 14.02 -10.14
N THR A 35 -4.17 15.00 -9.58
CA THR A 35 -3.61 14.91 -8.24
C THR A 35 -3.54 16.29 -7.59
N THR A 36 -3.46 16.35 -6.27
CA THR A 36 -3.35 17.64 -5.59
C THR A 36 -1.98 18.26 -5.77
N VAL A 37 -0.92 17.45 -5.63
CA VAL A 37 0.49 17.85 -5.75
C VAL A 37 1.29 16.71 -6.38
N ALA A 38 2.19 17.05 -7.30
CA ALA A 38 3.11 16.10 -7.91
C ALA A 38 4.55 16.63 -7.84
N LEU A 39 5.39 16.02 -7.01
CA LEU A 39 6.81 16.32 -6.92
C LEU A 39 7.59 15.35 -7.82
N PRO A 40 8.37 15.84 -8.80
CA PRO A 40 9.00 14.99 -9.84
C PRO A 40 9.85 13.85 -9.29
N GLN A 41 10.52 14.04 -8.16
CA GLN A 41 11.37 13.02 -7.54
C GLN A 41 10.57 11.84 -6.94
N PHE A 42 9.26 12.00 -6.71
CA PHE A 42 8.37 10.97 -6.16
C PHE A 42 7.43 10.36 -7.19
N LEU A 43 7.49 10.83 -8.44
CA LEU A 43 6.72 10.21 -9.51
C LEU A 43 7.30 8.86 -9.90
N PRO A 44 6.46 7.79 -9.95
CA PRO A 44 6.83 6.53 -10.55
C PRO A 44 7.39 6.72 -11.96
N LYS A 45 8.37 5.89 -12.36
CA LYS A 45 9.04 6.07 -13.65
C LYS A 45 8.08 6.05 -14.83
N ARG A 46 7.07 5.16 -14.80
CA ARG A 46 6.07 5.00 -15.86
C ARG A 46 5.09 6.17 -15.96
N LEU A 47 4.88 6.90 -14.84
CA LEU A 47 4.00 8.07 -14.82
C LEU A 47 4.67 9.38 -15.26
N ARG A 48 5.98 9.40 -15.50
CA ARG A 48 6.69 10.62 -15.90
C ARG A 48 6.27 11.18 -17.24
N SER A 49 5.73 10.35 -18.13
CA SER A 49 5.18 10.72 -19.44
C SER A 49 3.67 10.85 -19.47
N ALA A 50 2.99 10.64 -18.33
CA ALA A 50 1.54 10.73 -18.23
C ALA A 50 1.05 12.20 -18.24
N ASP A 51 -0.19 12.44 -18.69
CA ASP A 51 -0.87 13.73 -18.56
C ASP A 51 -1.26 13.94 -17.07
N ILE A 52 -0.35 14.53 -16.29
CA ILE A 52 -0.57 14.79 -14.87
C ILE A 52 -1.09 16.20 -14.68
N ARG A 53 -2.28 16.32 -14.07
CA ARG A 53 -2.96 17.59 -13.80
C ARG A 53 -3.01 17.84 -12.30
N THR A 54 -2.35 18.91 -11.86
CA THR A 54 -2.25 19.28 -10.44
C THR A 54 -3.24 20.39 -10.07
N THR A 55 -3.43 20.60 -8.78
CA THR A 55 -4.25 21.71 -8.27
C THR A 55 -3.40 22.94 -7.94
N MET A 56 -4.06 24.01 -7.51
CA MET A 56 -3.37 25.22 -7.02
C MET A 56 -2.41 24.95 -5.85
N LEU A 57 -2.55 23.83 -5.13
CA LEU A 57 -1.65 23.46 -4.03
C LEU A 57 -0.22 23.23 -4.53
N GLN A 58 -0.02 22.83 -5.79
CA GLN A 58 1.28 22.65 -6.41
C GLN A 58 2.18 23.89 -6.28
N HIS A 59 1.58 25.09 -6.28
CA HIS A 59 2.29 26.37 -6.29
C HIS A 59 2.48 26.99 -4.90
N LEU A 60 2.05 26.31 -3.83
CA LEU A 60 2.23 26.82 -2.46
C LEU A 60 3.70 26.74 -2.02
N PRO A 61 4.17 27.69 -1.19
CA PRO A 61 5.57 27.77 -0.75
C PRO A 61 6.03 26.50 -0.02
N SER A 62 7.23 26.03 -0.33
CA SER A 62 7.87 24.87 0.34
C SER A 62 6.98 23.62 0.39
N MET A 63 6.22 23.37 -0.67
CA MET A 63 5.30 22.22 -0.74
C MET A 63 6.04 20.88 -0.55
N ASP A 64 7.29 20.77 -0.99
CA ASP A 64 8.19 19.63 -0.81
C ASP A 64 8.43 19.26 0.67
N ARG A 65 8.47 20.25 1.55
CA ARG A 65 8.75 20.08 2.98
C ARG A 65 7.55 20.28 3.88
N ARG A 66 6.58 21.11 3.45
CA ARG A 66 5.45 21.57 4.28
C ARG A 66 4.09 21.06 3.81
N PHE A 67 4.02 20.09 2.88
CA PHE A 67 2.75 19.58 2.35
C PHE A 67 1.76 19.19 3.45
N ARG A 68 2.23 18.64 4.57
CA ARG A 68 1.37 18.27 5.70
C ARG A 68 0.75 19.47 6.43
N HIS A 69 1.38 20.64 6.40
CA HIS A 69 0.84 21.84 7.05
C HIS A 69 -0.37 22.40 6.31
N TYR A 70 -0.48 22.11 5.02
CA TYR A 70 -1.58 22.54 4.18
C TYR A 70 -2.81 21.60 4.23
N PHE A 71 -2.85 20.65 5.17
CA PHE A 71 -3.85 19.58 5.22
C PHE A 71 -5.32 20.06 5.15
N MET A 72 -5.61 21.27 5.65
CA MET A 72 -6.95 21.87 5.59
C MET A 72 -7.35 22.40 4.21
N LEU A 73 -6.38 22.59 3.31
CA LEU A 73 -6.65 23.10 1.95
C LEU A 73 -6.93 21.99 0.95
N TYR A 74 -6.49 20.75 1.24
CA TYR A 74 -6.69 19.59 0.35
C TYR A 74 -8.15 19.29 0.05
N PRO A 75 -9.09 19.33 1.03
CA PRO A 75 -10.51 19.18 0.77
C PRO A 75 -11.01 20.12 -0.32
N PHE A 76 -10.69 21.38 -0.20
CA PHE A 76 -11.09 22.41 -1.14
C PHE A 76 -10.46 22.24 -2.53
N ALA A 77 -9.18 21.88 -2.57
CA ALA A 77 -8.46 21.65 -3.82
C ALA A 77 -9.04 20.48 -4.60
N VAL A 78 -9.34 19.36 -3.92
CA VAL A 78 -9.91 18.16 -4.51
C VAL A 78 -11.33 18.41 -5.03
N GLU A 79 -12.19 19.12 -4.27
CA GLU A 79 -13.55 19.43 -4.67
C GLU A 79 -13.62 20.39 -5.88
N LYS A 80 -12.52 21.11 -6.16
CA LYS A 80 -12.42 22.03 -7.33
C LYS A 80 -11.86 21.39 -8.59
N MET A 81 -11.43 20.12 -8.55
CA MET A 81 -11.02 19.41 -9.76
C MET A 81 -12.23 19.29 -10.69
N ASP A 82 -12.10 19.79 -11.93
CA ASP A 82 -13.16 19.67 -12.92
C ASP A 82 -13.09 18.31 -13.62
N LEU A 83 -14.00 17.43 -13.24
CA LEU A 83 -14.15 16.09 -13.80
C LEU A 83 -15.50 15.90 -14.53
N THR A 84 -16.13 16.99 -14.92
CA THR A 84 -17.49 16.96 -15.53
C THR A 84 -17.53 16.34 -16.92
N GLU A 85 -16.41 16.29 -17.62
CA GLU A 85 -16.32 15.68 -18.96
C GLU A 85 -16.18 14.15 -18.96
N TYR A 86 -15.89 13.53 -17.78
CA TYR A 86 -15.59 12.10 -17.69
C TYR A 86 -16.82 11.26 -17.36
N ASP A 87 -16.86 10.06 -17.95
CA ASP A 87 -17.90 9.05 -17.73
C ASP A 87 -17.55 8.12 -16.57
N LEU A 88 -16.26 7.79 -16.46
CA LEU A 88 -15.70 6.95 -15.43
C LEU A 88 -14.56 7.69 -14.72
N ILE A 89 -14.65 7.78 -13.40
CA ILE A 89 -13.62 8.33 -12.54
C ILE A 89 -13.12 7.21 -11.65
N PHE A 90 -11.80 6.97 -11.67
CA PHE A 90 -11.16 6.01 -10.78
C PHE A 90 -10.22 6.76 -9.83
N SER A 91 -10.53 6.78 -8.53
CA SER A 91 -9.69 7.42 -7.53
C SER A 91 -8.92 6.41 -6.69
N SER A 92 -7.64 6.69 -6.45
CA SER A 92 -6.75 5.96 -5.53
C SER A 92 -6.53 6.84 -4.30
N SER A 93 -7.09 6.45 -3.15
CA SER A 93 -7.19 7.33 -2.00
C SER A 93 -6.79 6.68 -0.67
N SER A 94 -5.87 7.34 0.03
CA SER A 94 -5.59 7.18 1.46
C SER A 94 -6.13 8.37 2.27
N GLY A 95 -6.66 9.38 1.58
CA GLY A 95 -7.03 10.66 2.15
C GLY A 95 -8.14 11.37 1.39
N TYR A 96 -7.78 12.20 0.44
CA TYR A 96 -8.64 13.23 -0.12
C TYR A 96 -9.29 12.88 -1.47
N ALA A 97 -8.61 12.09 -2.32
CA ALA A 97 -9.00 11.85 -3.72
C ALA A 97 -10.43 11.31 -3.90
N LYS A 98 -10.98 10.60 -2.90
CA LYS A 98 -12.37 10.15 -2.89
C LYS A 98 -13.40 11.29 -2.89
N GLY A 99 -12.98 12.52 -2.50
CA GLY A 99 -13.83 13.69 -2.39
C GLY A 99 -14.04 14.46 -3.69
N VAL A 100 -13.51 14.00 -4.82
CA VAL A 100 -13.74 14.65 -6.12
C VAL A 100 -15.21 14.68 -6.48
N ARG A 101 -15.62 15.78 -7.12
CA ARG A 101 -16.98 15.94 -7.62
C ARG A 101 -17.11 15.38 -9.02
N ARG A 102 -18.21 14.72 -9.27
CA ARG A 102 -18.55 14.16 -10.57
C ARG A 102 -19.86 14.70 -11.09
N ARG A 103 -20.07 14.61 -12.39
CA ARG A 103 -21.41 14.81 -12.95
C ARG A 103 -22.37 13.69 -12.51
N ARG A 104 -23.67 13.95 -12.51
CA ARG A 104 -24.70 13.04 -12.01
C ARG A 104 -24.65 11.63 -12.63
N ASN A 105 -24.37 11.55 -13.92
CA ASN A 105 -24.36 10.28 -14.68
C ASN A 105 -22.98 9.62 -14.78
N ALA A 106 -21.92 10.21 -14.22
CA ALA A 106 -20.60 9.59 -14.17
C ALA A 106 -20.53 8.56 -13.05
N ILE A 107 -19.82 7.49 -13.27
CA ILE A 107 -19.50 6.48 -12.26
C ILE A 107 -18.15 6.83 -11.61
N HIS A 108 -18.13 6.88 -10.29
CA HIS A 108 -16.91 7.05 -9.51
C HIS A 108 -16.61 5.78 -8.71
N VAL A 109 -15.49 5.16 -8.98
CA VAL A 109 -14.95 4.01 -8.23
C VAL A 109 -13.74 4.48 -7.43
N CYS A 110 -13.75 4.27 -6.12
CA CYS A 110 -12.64 4.62 -5.25
C CYS A 110 -11.89 3.37 -4.80
N TYR A 111 -10.62 3.23 -5.19
CA TYR A 111 -9.69 2.31 -4.58
C TYR A 111 -9.19 2.93 -3.27
N CYS A 112 -9.69 2.45 -2.16
CA CYS A 112 -9.39 2.98 -0.84
C CYS A 112 -8.26 2.16 -0.18
N HIS A 113 -7.11 2.79 0.01
CA HIS A 113 -5.99 2.16 0.72
C HIS A 113 -6.27 2.04 2.23
N THR A 114 -6.96 3.02 2.78
CA THR A 114 -7.48 3.05 4.15
C THR A 114 -8.35 4.29 4.31
N PRO A 115 -9.39 4.30 5.15
CA PRO A 115 -9.97 5.54 5.65
C PRO A 115 -8.89 6.41 6.28
N MET A 116 -8.97 7.73 6.11
CA MET A 116 -7.94 8.71 6.47
C MET A 116 -7.36 8.45 7.87
N ARG A 117 -6.29 7.64 7.95
CA ARG A 117 -5.77 7.04 9.19
C ARG A 117 -5.47 8.09 10.26
N TRP A 118 -4.82 9.19 9.89
CA TRP A 118 -4.43 10.25 10.82
C TRP A 118 -5.61 11.07 11.37
N VAL A 119 -6.78 10.93 10.76
CA VAL A 119 -8.04 11.55 11.24
C VAL A 119 -8.81 10.59 12.15
N TRP A 120 -8.86 9.30 11.80
CA TRP A 120 -9.69 8.30 12.49
C TRP A 120 -8.93 7.51 13.54
N ARG A 121 -7.61 7.39 13.41
CA ARG A 121 -6.69 6.76 14.37
C ARG A 121 -5.65 7.76 14.86
N TYR A 122 -6.11 8.94 15.21
CA TYR A 122 -5.28 10.08 15.62
C TYR A 122 -4.35 9.74 16.80
N GLU A 123 -4.83 8.97 17.78
CA GLU A 123 -4.05 8.59 18.96
C GLU A 123 -2.80 7.79 18.60
N ASP A 124 -2.88 6.92 17.60
CA ASP A 124 -1.74 6.15 17.09
C ASP A 124 -0.66 7.06 16.46
N TYR A 125 -1.08 8.20 15.91
CA TYR A 125 -0.20 9.16 15.25
C TYR A 125 0.41 10.18 16.21
N VAL A 126 -0.42 10.74 17.10
CA VAL A 126 -0.07 11.91 17.93
C VAL A 126 0.60 11.53 19.25
N ALA A 127 0.33 10.34 19.77
CA ALA A 127 1.01 9.86 20.98
C ALA A 127 2.55 9.88 20.85
N ARG A 128 3.07 9.98 19.63
CA ARG A 128 4.48 9.82 19.29
C ARG A 128 5.09 10.97 18.49
N GLU A 129 4.29 11.97 18.09
CA GLU A 129 4.82 13.20 17.49
C GLU A 129 4.95 14.30 18.54
N LYS A 130 6.09 15.03 18.51
CA LYS A 130 6.37 16.14 19.43
C LYS A 130 5.60 17.39 18.98
N PHE A 131 4.28 17.42 19.13
CA PHE A 131 3.52 18.65 18.93
C PHE A 131 3.67 19.59 20.13
N SER A 132 3.77 20.89 19.85
CA SER A 132 3.71 21.91 20.89
C SER A 132 2.35 21.86 21.64
N ARG A 133 2.32 22.32 22.88
CA ARG A 133 1.08 22.35 23.71
C ARG A 133 -0.05 23.09 22.98
N GLY A 134 0.23 24.22 22.32
CA GLY A 134 -0.75 24.98 21.56
C GLY A 134 -1.36 24.20 20.38
N VAL A 135 -0.54 23.47 19.63
CA VAL A 135 -1.01 22.62 18.52
C VAL A 135 -1.92 21.52 19.08
N ARG A 136 -1.57 20.86 20.17
CA ARG A 136 -2.39 19.80 20.80
C ARG A 136 -3.78 20.28 21.22
N THR A 137 -3.90 21.54 21.62
CA THR A 137 -5.18 22.12 22.05
C THR A 137 -6.10 22.42 20.88
N VAL A 138 -5.57 22.90 19.76
CA VAL A 138 -6.37 23.38 18.62
C VAL A 138 -6.64 22.27 17.60
N LEU A 139 -5.74 21.31 17.47
CA LEU A 139 -5.78 20.24 16.47
C LEU A 139 -7.07 19.38 16.52
N PRO A 140 -7.65 19.03 17.71
CA PRO A 140 -8.90 18.28 17.78
C PRO A 140 -10.08 18.99 17.07
N PHE A 141 -10.14 20.32 17.12
CA PHE A 141 -11.16 21.11 16.43
C PHE A 141 -11.03 20.99 14.88
N PHE A 142 -9.81 21.12 14.38
CA PHE A 142 -9.55 20.94 12.95
C PHE A 142 -9.83 19.51 12.49
N LEU A 143 -9.45 18.51 13.28
CA LEU A 143 -9.75 17.10 13.00
C LEU A 143 -11.25 16.82 13.00
N TRP A 144 -12.02 17.44 13.88
CA TRP A 144 -13.49 17.32 13.86
C TRP A 144 -14.10 17.86 12.55
N GLY A 145 -13.65 19.03 12.09
CA GLY A 145 -14.07 19.58 10.81
C GLY A 145 -13.71 18.67 9.64
N LEU A 146 -12.49 18.11 9.67
CA LEU A 146 -12.02 17.21 8.64
C LEU A 146 -12.73 15.85 8.67
N ARG A 147 -13.10 15.32 9.85
CA ARG A 147 -13.94 14.11 9.98
C ARG A 147 -15.30 14.31 9.31
N LYS A 148 -15.94 15.47 9.54
CA LYS A 148 -17.20 15.80 8.88
C LYS A 148 -17.08 15.90 7.36
N TRP A 149 -15.98 16.50 6.89
CA TRP A 149 -15.68 16.55 5.47
C TRP A 149 -15.44 15.15 4.92
N ASP A 150 -14.64 14.33 5.58
CA ASP A 150 -14.27 12.97 5.16
C ASP A 150 -15.50 12.07 5.04
N LEU A 151 -16.43 12.14 5.99
CA LEU A 151 -17.71 11.42 5.92
C LEU A 151 -18.58 11.85 4.73
N ARG A 152 -18.63 13.16 4.42
CA ARG A 152 -19.35 13.65 3.23
C ARG A 152 -18.65 13.22 1.94
N ALA A 153 -17.32 13.35 1.88
CA ALA A 153 -16.51 12.95 0.76
C ALA A 153 -16.64 11.45 0.46
N ALA A 154 -16.75 10.63 1.51
CA ALA A 154 -16.95 9.19 1.38
C ALA A 154 -18.30 8.79 0.74
N GLN A 155 -19.25 9.70 0.59
CA GLN A 155 -20.51 9.44 -0.13
C GLN A 155 -20.41 9.78 -1.63
N GLN A 156 -19.31 10.38 -2.10
CA GLN A 156 -19.11 10.72 -3.52
C GLN A 156 -18.89 9.47 -4.41
N PRO A 157 -18.04 8.48 -4.04
CA PRO A 157 -17.90 7.29 -4.85
C PRO A 157 -19.18 6.47 -4.93
N ASN A 158 -19.51 5.98 -6.14
CA ASN A 158 -20.57 5.00 -6.32
C ASN A 158 -20.17 3.66 -5.71
N TYR A 159 -18.90 3.27 -5.92
CA TYR A 159 -18.36 1.99 -5.47
C TYR A 159 -17.01 2.16 -4.80
N TYR A 160 -16.74 1.27 -3.85
CA TYR A 160 -15.45 1.15 -3.19
C TYR A 160 -14.76 -0.16 -3.54
N ILE A 161 -13.46 -0.07 -3.80
CA ILE A 161 -12.54 -1.19 -3.78
C ILE A 161 -11.62 -1.00 -2.57
N ALA A 162 -11.52 -2.03 -1.72
CA ALA A 162 -10.59 -2.05 -0.59
C ALA A 162 -9.36 -2.90 -0.93
N ASN A 163 -8.19 -2.51 -0.44
CA ASN A 163 -6.95 -3.27 -0.62
C ASN A 163 -6.89 -4.56 0.23
N SER A 164 -7.78 -4.71 1.24
CA SER A 164 -7.83 -5.82 2.16
C SER A 164 -9.20 -5.94 2.81
N ARG A 165 -9.50 -7.11 3.40
CA ARG A 165 -10.72 -7.31 4.20
C ARG A 165 -10.75 -6.37 5.41
N LEU A 166 -9.59 -6.18 6.06
CA LEU A 166 -9.47 -5.23 7.17
C LEU A 166 -9.89 -3.82 6.75
N VAL A 167 -9.45 -3.35 5.58
CA VAL A 167 -9.83 -2.02 5.08
C VAL A 167 -11.30 -1.99 4.64
N ALA A 168 -11.83 -3.07 4.06
CA ALA A 168 -13.28 -3.17 3.75
C ALA A 168 -14.13 -3.03 5.01
N GLU A 169 -13.75 -3.70 6.10
CA GLU A 169 -14.43 -3.56 7.40
C GLU A 169 -14.35 -2.13 7.95
N ARG A 170 -13.19 -1.47 7.86
CA ARG A 170 -13.04 -0.06 8.26
C ARG A 170 -13.90 0.88 7.42
N ILE A 171 -13.99 0.67 6.10
CA ILE A 171 -14.88 1.44 5.21
C ILE A 171 -16.32 1.27 5.67
N LYS A 172 -16.76 0.06 5.98
CA LYS A 172 -18.09 -0.22 6.48
C LYS A 172 -18.35 0.44 7.84
N GLN A 173 -17.43 0.32 8.78
CA GLN A 173 -17.56 0.89 10.13
C GLN A 173 -17.55 2.42 10.14
N ILE A 174 -16.67 3.04 9.34
CA ILE A 174 -16.46 4.50 9.37
C ILE A 174 -17.38 5.23 8.40
N TYR A 175 -17.54 4.70 7.17
CA TYR A 175 -18.26 5.37 6.10
C TYR A 175 -19.69 4.84 5.86
N GLY A 176 -20.02 3.69 6.49
CA GLY A 176 -21.29 2.99 6.24
C GLY A 176 -21.42 2.46 4.81
N ARG A 177 -20.28 2.18 4.13
CA ARG A 177 -20.24 1.76 2.73
C ARG A 177 -19.66 0.34 2.61
N GLU A 178 -20.20 -0.45 1.69
CA GLU A 178 -19.62 -1.73 1.31
C GLU A 178 -18.46 -1.52 0.34
N ALA A 179 -17.47 -2.43 0.37
CA ALA A 179 -16.31 -2.39 -0.51
C ALA A 179 -16.01 -3.79 -1.08
N HIS A 180 -15.68 -3.83 -2.39
CA HIS A 180 -15.14 -5.02 -3.02
C HIS A 180 -13.64 -5.14 -2.71
N VAL A 181 -13.16 -6.34 -2.36
CA VAL A 181 -11.74 -6.51 -2.00
C VAL A 181 -10.92 -6.92 -3.22
N ILE A 182 -9.99 -6.05 -3.63
CA ILE A 182 -8.97 -6.36 -4.63
C ILE A 182 -7.61 -6.01 -4.02
N PRO A 183 -6.79 -7.01 -3.67
CA PRO A 183 -5.45 -6.78 -3.13
C PRO A 183 -4.57 -5.96 -4.07
N PRO A 184 -3.67 -5.10 -3.53
CA PRO A 184 -2.78 -4.29 -4.35
C PRO A 184 -1.76 -5.16 -5.09
N PRO A 185 -1.24 -4.68 -6.22
CA PRO A 185 -0.30 -5.41 -7.05
C PRO A 185 1.12 -5.39 -6.49
N ILE A 186 1.87 -6.44 -6.81
CA ILE A 186 3.33 -6.45 -6.75
C ILE A 186 3.88 -6.77 -8.13
N ASP A 187 4.99 -6.14 -8.50
CA ASP A 187 5.74 -6.52 -9.70
C ASP A 187 6.66 -7.71 -9.37
N VAL A 188 6.11 -8.92 -9.54
CA VAL A 188 6.84 -10.16 -9.21
C VAL A 188 8.13 -10.28 -10.01
N ASN A 189 8.17 -9.79 -11.26
CA ASN A 189 9.36 -9.88 -12.12
C ASN A 189 10.51 -8.97 -11.67
N ARG A 190 10.25 -8.01 -10.81
CA ARG A 190 11.28 -7.16 -10.21
C ARG A 190 12.18 -7.91 -9.23
N PHE A 191 11.71 -9.03 -8.68
CA PHE A 191 12.40 -9.80 -7.64
C PHE A 191 13.02 -11.06 -8.23
N HIS A 192 14.25 -11.36 -7.80
CA HIS A 192 15.00 -12.55 -8.20
C HIS A 192 15.16 -13.48 -7.00
N MET A 193 15.02 -14.77 -7.24
CA MET A 193 15.35 -15.79 -6.25
C MET A 193 16.88 -16.04 -6.25
N SER A 194 17.43 -16.30 -5.08
CA SER A 194 18.84 -16.69 -4.92
C SER A 194 18.95 -17.96 -4.09
N ASN A 195 19.88 -18.84 -4.47
CA ASN A 195 20.26 -19.98 -3.64
C ASN A 195 21.31 -19.61 -2.58
N ASP A 196 21.90 -18.44 -2.73
CA ASP A 196 22.88 -17.86 -1.82
C ASP A 196 22.14 -17.20 -0.65
N ILE A 197 21.99 -17.94 0.45
CA ILE A 197 21.32 -17.44 1.66
C ILE A 197 22.40 -17.03 2.66
N GLU A 198 22.37 -15.75 3.00
CA GLU A 198 23.26 -15.18 4.01
C GLU A 198 22.60 -15.21 5.40
N ASP A 199 23.42 -15.23 6.44
CA ASP A 199 22.94 -15.41 7.82
C ASP A 199 22.48 -14.08 8.44
N TYR A 200 21.40 -13.51 7.91
CA TYR A 200 20.70 -12.36 8.50
C TYR A 200 19.18 -12.41 8.25
N TYR A 201 18.44 -11.78 9.14
CA TYR A 201 17.04 -11.43 8.96
C TYR A 201 16.92 -10.03 8.36
N LEU A 202 15.81 -9.73 7.70
CA LEU A 202 15.60 -8.45 7.04
C LEU A 202 14.33 -7.77 7.56
N VAL A 203 14.41 -6.47 7.84
CA VAL A 203 13.26 -5.58 7.93
C VAL A 203 13.30 -4.62 6.76
N LEU A 204 12.21 -4.55 5.99
CA LEU A 204 12.02 -3.60 4.89
C LEU A 204 10.80 -2.74 5.20
N SER A 205 11.03 -1.54 5.74
CA SER A 205 9.93 -0.70 6.23
C SER A 205 10.31 0.76 6.41
N ARG A 206 9.31 1.67 6.38
CA ARG A 206 9.47 3.01 6.97
C ARG A 206 9.65 2.87 8.49
N LEU A 207 10.61 3.60 9.05
CA LEU A 207 10.88 3.56 10.49
C LEU A 207 9.92 4.50 11.23
N ILE A 208 8.71 3.99 11.45
CA ILE A 208 7.63 4.67 12.19
C ILE A 208 7.12 3.77 13.31
N PRO A 209 6.73 4.34 14.46
CA PRO A 209 6.52 3.57 15.68
C PRO A 209 5.51 2.41 15.58
N TYR A 210 4.43 2.56 14.82
CA TYR A 210 3.42 1.50 14.69
C TYR A 210 3.89 0.27 13.89
N LYS A 211 5.01 0.39 13.18
CA LYS A 211 5.65 -0.73 12.49
C LYS A 211 6.40 -1.68 13.43
N ARG A 212 6.55 -1.29 14.71
CA ARG A 212 7.07 -2.10 15.79
C ARG A 212 8.41 -2.79 15.47
N ILE A 213 9.31 -2.08 14.80
CA ILE A 213 10.65 -2.61 14.45
C ILE A 213 11.47 -2.90 15.69
N ASP A 214 11.16 -2.25 16.82
CA ASP A 214 11.67 -2.57 18.15
C ASP A 214 11.56 -4.07 18.47
N LEU A 215 10.44 -4.72 18.14
CA LEU A 215 10.25 -6.15 18.40
C LEU A 215 11.19 -7.03 17.59
N ALA A 216 11.47 -6.67 16.33
CA ALA A 216 12.43 -7.39 15.50
C ALA A 216 13.85 -7.25 16.05
N ILE A 217 14.26 -6.03 16.45
CA ILE A 217 15.57 -5.77 17.05
C ILE A 217 15.74 -6.59 18.33
N GLU A 218 14.80 -6.50 19.27
CA GLU A 218 14.87 -7.20 20.54
C GLU A 218 14.84 -8.72 20.37
N ALA A 219 14.05 -9.26 19.44
CA ALA A 219 13.98 -10.68 19.15
C ALA A 219 15.33 -11.19 18.58
N CYS A 220 15.90 -10.48 17.61
CA CYS A 220 17.18 -10.84 17.01
C CYS A 220 18.32 -10.77 18.04
N LYS A 221 18.33 -9.74 18.90
CA LYS A 221 19.29 -9.65 20.02
C LYS A 221 19.18 -10.84 20.98
N ARG A 222 17.96 -11.18 21.41
CA ARG A 222 17.70 -12.32 22.28
C ARG A 222 18.17 -13.65 21.69
N MET A 223 18.01 -13.80 20.36
CA MET A 223 18.38 -15.01 19.63
C MET A 223 19.83 -15.03 19.13
N ASN A 224 20.59 -13.97 19.40
CA ASN A 224 21.94 -13.79 18.86
C ASN A 224 21.98 -13.88 17.32
N ARG A 225 21.03 -13.22 16.63
CA ARG A 225 20.89 -13.21 15.16
C ARG A 225 21.22 -11.85 14.58
N ARG A 226 21.78 -11.83 13.37
CA ARG A 226 21.99 -10.60 12.60
C ARG A 226 20.67 -10.10 12.00
N LEU A 227 20.48 -8.79 12.05
CA LEU A 227 19.33 -8.11 11.44
C LEU A 227 19.80 -6.95 10.58
N VAL A 228 19.34 -6.92 9.33
CA VAL A 228 19.52 -5.79 8.44
C VAL A 228 18.18 -5.02 8.36
N ILE A 229 18.24 -3.71 8.52
CA ILE A 229 17.07 -2.83 8.47
C ILE A 229 17.23 -1.87 7.29
N ILE A 230 16.37 -2.03 6.27
CA ILE A 230 16.30 -1.15 5.11
C ILE A 230 15.08 -0.25 5.24
N GLY A 231 15.32 1.05 5.24
CA GLY A 231 14.32 2.09 5.35
C GLY A 231 14.77 3.23 6.25
N ASP A 232 13.92 4.26 6.32
CA ASP A 232 14.18 5.44 7.12
C ASP A 232 12.89 6.01 7.69
N GLY A 233 12.99 6.87 8.70
CA GLY A 233 11.83 7.49 9.32
C GLY A 233 12.10 8.07 10.70
N PRO A 234 11.10 8.75 11.29
CA PRO A 234 11.26 9.50 12.53
C PRO A 234 11.59 8.64 13.77
N ASP A 235 11.46 7.33 13.69
CA ASP A 235 11.77 6.41 14.79
C ASP A 235 13.23 5.90 14.79
N ARG A 236 14.01 6.29 13.77
CA ARG A 236 15.38 5.78 13.56
C ARG A 236 16.26 5.96 14.78
N ASP A 237 16.35 7.18 15.31
CA ASP A 237 17.21 7.49 16.46
C ASP A 237 16.88 6.67 17.71
N ARG A 238 15.58 6.35 17.91
CA ARG A 238 15.14 5.51 19.01
C ARG A 238 15.55 4.04 18.79
N LEU A 239 15.39 3.56 17.57
CA LEU A 239 15.73 2.18 17.21
C LEU A 239 17.24 1.92 17.26
N GLU A 240 18.06 2.87 16.80
CA GLU A 240 19.52 2.78 16.88
C GLU A 240 20.02 2.73 18.33
N LYS A 241 19.36 3.43 19.27
CA LYS A 241 19.72 3.39 20.70
C LYS A 241 19.48 2.03 21.38
N ILE A 242 18.56 1.21 20.86
CA ILE A 242 18.30 -0.14 21.41
C ILE A 242 19.01 -1.25 20.64
N ALA A 243 19.64 -0.91 19.52
CA ALA A 243 20.41 -1.83 18.69
C ALA A 243 21.77 -2.16 19.32
N ASP A 244 22.35 -3.26 18.88
CA ASP A 244 23.73 -3.66 19.15
C ASP A 244 24.49 -3.85 17.81
N ASP A 245 25.72 -4.33 17.86
CA ASP A 245 26.62 -4.52 16.71
C ASP A 245 26.11 -5.53 15.64
N ARG A 246 25.09 -6.31 15.95
CA ARG A 246 24.45 -7.27 15.03
C ARG A 246 23.32 -6.66 14.23
N ILE A 247 22.92 -5.45 14.56
CA ILE A 247 21.79 -4.75 13.93
C ILE A 247 22.30 -3.65 13.01
N GLU A 248 22.15 -3.84 11.72
CA GLU A 248 22.66 -2.93 10.70
C GLU A 248 21.53 -2.07 10.10
N PHE A 249 21.69 -0.75 10.11
CA PHE A 249 20.76 0.21 9.51
C PHE A 249 21.31 0.76 8.20
N LEU A 250 20.76 0.34 7.08
CA LEU A 250 21.20 0.79 5.74
C LEU A 250 20.52 2.09 5.28
N GLY A 251 19.51 2.57 6.01
CA GLY A 251 18.74 3.72 5.54
C GLY A 251 17.89 3.38 4.31
N ARG A 252 17.45 4.42 3.59
CA ARG A 252 16.72 4.23 2.33
C ARG A 252 17.66 3.77 1.23
N GLN A 253 17.34 2.68 0.57
CA GLN A 253 18.15 2.08 -0.49
C GLN A 253 17.39 2.05 -1.82
N PRO A 254 18.11 2.11 -2.96
CA PRO A 254 17.52 1.89 -4.28
C PRO A 254 17.04 0.44 -4.46
N ASP A 255 16.07 0.26 -5.36
CA ASP A 255 15.42 -1.04 -5.61
C ASP A 255 16.41 -2.19 -5.88
N GLN A 256 17.53 -1.94 -6.54
CA GLN A 256 18.55 -2.96 -6.81
C GLN A 256 19.16 -3.51 -5.52
N ILE A 257 19.48 -2.62 -4.57
CA ILE A 257 20.03 -2.99 -3.26
C ILE A 257 18.98 -3.69 -2.41
N VAL A 258 17.72 -3.19 -2.42
CA VAL A 258 16.61 -3.86 -1.73
C VAL A 258 16.44 -5.29 -2.24
N ASN A 259 16.45 -5.50 -3.56
CA ASN A 259 16.32 -6.82 -4.16
C ASN A 259 17.50 -7.75 -3.81
N TYR A 260 18.72 -7.22 -3.74
CA TYR A 260 19.92 -7.98 -3.32
C TYR A 260 19.73 -8.53 -1.91
N TYR A 261 19.41 -7.66 -0.94
CA TYR A 261 19.22 -8.07 0.45
C TYR A 261 18.00 -8.97 0.62
N LEU A 262 16.90 -8.66 -0.08
CA LEU A 262 15.68 -9.45 0.01
C LEU A 262 15.87 -10.87 -0.53
N ALA A 263 16.64 -11.04 -1.62
CA ALA A 263 16.90 -12.35 -2.21
C ALA A 263 17.82 -13.25 -1.36
N ARG A 264 18.59 -12.68 -0.43
CA ARG A 264 19.62 -13.41 0.34
C ARG A 264 19.32 -13.56 1.82
N CYS A 265 18.37 -12.81 2.38
CA CYS A 265 18.02 -12.93 3.80
C CYS A 265 17.47 -14.33 4.13
N ARG A 266 17.55 -14.74 5.38
CA ARG A 266 16.90 -15.97 5.89
C ARG A 266 15.37 -15.82 5.81
N ALA A 267 14.85 -14.72 6.32
CA ALA A 267 13.42 -14.35 6.27
C ALA A 267 13.24 -12.84 6.42
N LEU A 268 12.07 -12.34 5.97
CA LEU A 268 11.61 -11.00 6.29
C LEU A 268 10.91 -11.01 7.65
N LEU A 269 11.30 -10.11 8.57
CA LEU A 269 10.58 -9.82 9.81
C LEU A 269 9.56 -8.70 9.57
N PHE A 270 8.30 -8.98 9.88
CA PHE A 270 7.18 -8.06 9.67
C PHE A 270 6.37 -7.88 10.97
N PRO A 271 6.92 -7.10 11.94
CA PRO A 271 6.43 -7.10 13.33
C PRO A 271 5.27 -6.14 13.59
N GLY A 272 4.92 -5.27 12.64
CA GLY A 272 3.84 -4.28 12.81
C GLY A 272 2.51 -4.69 12.19
N GLU A 273 1.43 -4.05 12.65
CA GLU A 273 0.12 -4.15 12.00
C GLU A 273 0.04 -3.20 10.82
N GLU A 274 -0.26 -3.73 9.63
CA GLU A 274 -0.47 -2.95 8.40
C GLU A 274 -1.85 -3.19 7.80
N ASP A 275 -2.27 -2.29 6.91
CA ASP A 275 -3.57 -2.40 6.23
C ASP A 275 -3.61 -3.57 5.25
N PHE A 276 -2.49 -3.83 4.55
CA PHE A 276 -2.33 -5.00 3.69
C PHE A 276 -0.96 -5.66 3.87
N GLY A 277 0.14 -4.88 3.74
CA GLY A 277 1.49 -5.41 3.84
C GLY A 277 2.01 -5.96 2.52
N MET A 278 2.59 -5.10 1.68
CA MET A 278 3.19 -5.52 0.40
C MET A 278 4.54 -6.23 0.60
N ALA A 279 5.34 -5.81 1.59
CA ALA A 279 6.67 -6.37 1.86
C ALA A 279 6.69 -7.90 2.07
N PRO A 280 5.73 -8.54 2.76
CA PRO A 280 5.60 -9.99 2.80
C PRO A 280 5.52 -10.65 1.42
N LEU A 281 4.75 -10.08 0.51
CA LEU A 281 4.62 -10.61 -0.85
C LEU A 281 5.87 -10.36 -1.69
N GLU A 282 6.55 -9.23 -1.49
CA GLU A 282 7.84 -8.92 -2.11
C GLU A 282 8.91 -9.93 -1.66
N ALA A 283 8.92 -10.31 -0.35
CA ALA A 283 9.78 -11.36 0.17
C ALA A 283 9.45 -12.72 -0.46
N ASN A 284 8.18 -13.10 -0.52
CA ASN A 284 7.76 -14.33 -1.18
C ASN A 284 8.11 -14.33 -2.68
N ALA A 285 8.02 -13.19 -3.37
CA ALA A 285 8.45 -13.05 -4.76
C ALA A 285 9.95 -13.28 -4.94
N ALA A 286 10.77 -12.92 -3.95
CA ALA A 286 12.20 -13.20 -3.89
C ALA A 286 12.53 -14.62 -3.38
N GLY A 287 11.51 -15.45 -3.13
CA GLY A 287 11.68 -16.81 -2.60
C GLY A 287 12.02 -16.84 -1.11
N ARG A 288 11.71 -15.78 -0.35
CA ARG A 288 11.98 -15.69 1.08
C ARG A 288 10.70 -15.76 1.91
N PRO A 289 10.70 -16.57 2.98
CA PRO A 289 9.56 -16.65 3.91
C PRO A 289 9.50 -15.42 4.82
N VAL A 290 8.38 -15.31 5.54
CA VAL A 290 8.08 -14.15 6.38
C VAL A 290 7.81 -14.59 7.81
N ILE A 291 8.30 -13.83 8.78
CA ILE A 291 7.92 -13.96 10.18
C ILE A 291 7.11 -12.72 10.54
N ALA A 292 5.82 -12.88 10.76
CA ALA A 292 4.89 -11.76 10.86
C ALA A 292 4.09 -11.74 12.16
N TYR A 293 3.78 -10.55 12.64
CA TYR A 293 2.75 -10.39 13.66
C TYR A 293 1.38 -10.78 13.08
N ASN A 294 0.67 -11.68 13.78
CA ASN A 294 -0.63 -12.21 13.37
C ASN A 294 -1.74 -11.15 13.50
N SER A 295 -1.61 -10.04 12.76
CA SER A 295 -2.59 -8.94 12.79
C SER A 295 -2.65 -8.24 11.44
N GLY A 296 -3.77 -7.57 11.20
CA GLY A 296 -3.95 -6.75 10.03
C GLY A 296 -3.84 -7.51 8.71
N GLY A 297 -3.29 -6.85 7.70
CA GLY A 297 -3.12 -7.40 6.36
C GLY A 297 -2.13 -8.54 6.25
N ALA A 298 -1.25 -8.75 7.25
CA ALA A 298 -0.36 -9.92 7.28
C ALA A 298 -1.16 -11.23 7.18
N ARG A 299 -2.37 -11.29 7.75
CA ARG A 299 -3.29 -12.44 7.67
C ARG A 299 -3.79 -12.73 6.25
N GLU A 300 -3.67 -11.79 5.35
CA GLU A 300 -4.08 -11.94 3.94
C GLU A 300 -2.89 -12.23 3.01
N THR A 301 -1.68 -11.87 3.44
CA THR A 301 -0.46 -11.97 2.63
C THR A 301 0.45 -13.13 3.04
N VAL A 302 0.32 -13.64 4.27
CA VAL A 302 1.09 -14.76 4.78
C VAL A 302 0.18 -15.96 5.05
N VAL A 303 0.64 -17.15 4.66
CA VAL A 303 -0.02 -18.43 4.96
C VAL A 303 0.87 -19.18 5.93
N ASP A 304 0.40 -19.34 7.18
CA ASP A 304 1.16 -19.96 8.26
C ASP A 304 1.66 -21.36 7.89
N GLY A 305 2.93 -21.63 8.15
CA GLY A 305 3.59 -22.89 7.80
C GLY A 305 3.84 -23.12 6.30
N LYS A 306 3.42 -22.21 5.40
CA LYS A 306 3.60 -22.34 3.95
C LYS A 306 4.40 -21.20 3.33
N THR A 307 4.07 -19.97 3.68
CA THR A 307 4.78 -18.78 3.16
C THR A 307 5.45 -17.96 4.24
N GLY A 308 5.25 -18.34 5.49
CA GLY A 308 5.84 -17.74 6.67
C GLY A 308 5.31 -18.35 7.94
N VAL A 309 5.64 -17.75 9.07
CA VAL A 309 5.13 -18.09 10.39
C VAL A 309 4.58 -16.85 11.09
N PHE A 310 3.59 -17.05 11.95
CA PHE A 310 3.04 -15.96 12.75
C PHE A 310 3.51 -16.02 14.21
N PHE A 311 3.55 -14.85 14.84
CA PHE A 311 3.53 -14.71 16.30
C PHE A 311 2.29 -13.91 16.71
N ASP A 312 1.65 -14.31 17.82
CA ASP A 312 0.30 -13.84 18.19
C ASP A 312 0.32 -12.69 19.21
N GLN A 313 1.43 -12.50 19.91
CA GLN A 313 1.57 -11.44 20.90
C GLN A 313 2.59 -10.39 20.42
N PRO A 314 2.27 -9.07 20.50
CA PRO A 314 3.15 -8.01 20.02
C PRO A 314 4.30 -7.73 20.99
N ASN A 315 5.10 -8.76 21.31
CA ASN A 315 6.28 -8.68 22.16
C ASN A 315 7.46 -9.46 21.58
N SER A 316 8.66 -9.14 22.05
CA SER A 316 9.91 -9.73 21.51
C SER A 316 10.07 -11.22 21.84
N ARG A 317 9.46 -11.71 22.94
CA ARG A 317 9.48 -13.13 23.28
C ARG A 317 8.74 -13.97 22.23
N ALA A 318 7.49 -13.59 21.91
CA ALA A 318 6.70 -14.29 20.92
C ALA A 318 7.35 -14.21 19.52
N ALA A 319 7.98 -13.07 19.18
CA ALA A 319 8.74 -12.94 17.95
C ALA A 319 9.98 -13.86 17.93
N SER A 320 10.68 -14.04 19.07
CA SER A 320 11.79 -14.99 19.19
C SER A 320 11.34 -16.44 19.02
N GLU A 321 10.25 -16.84 19.67
CA GLU A 321 9.64 -18.18 19.54
C GLU A 321 9.22 -18.47 18.08
N ALA A 322 8.73 -17.45 17.36
CA ALA A 322 8.44 -17.58 15.93
C ALA A 322 9.70 -17.72 15.07
N ILE A 323 10.82 -17.08 15.44
CA ILE A 323 12.11 -17.28 14.78
C ILE A 323 12.59 -18.73 14.99
N GLU A 324 12.51 -19.28 16.20
CA GLU A 324 12.86 -20.68 16.49
C GLU A 324 12.01 -21.66 15.67
N ARG A 325 10.70 -21.43 15.65
CA ARG A 325 9.78 -22.23 14.82
C ARG A 325 10.15 -22.15 13.33
N PHE A 326 10.42 -20.95 12.83
CA PHE A 326 10.86 -20.73 11.45
C PHE A 326 12.14 -21.51 11.13
N GLU A 327 13.13 -21.50 12.01
CA GLU A 327 14.44 -22.17 11.84
C GLU A 327 14.32 -23.70 11.83
N SER A 328 13.28 -24.27 12.43
CA SER A 328 13.00 -25.73 12.42
C SER A 328 12.29 -26.19 11.14
N MET A 329 11.90 -25.30 10.22
CA MET A 329 11.11 -25.60 9.04
C MET A 329 11.95 -25.57 7.76
N ILE A 330 11.49 -26.32 6.75
CA ILE A 330 12.07 -26.30 5.39
C ILE A 330 11.16 -25.47 4.49
N TRP A 331 11.76 -24.56 3.72
CA TRP A 331 11.05 -23.60 2.89
C TRP A 331 11.33 -23.83 1.40
N SER A 332 10.27 -23.88 0.60
CA SER A 332 10.37 -23.99 -0.86
C SER A 332 10.27 -22.62 -1.52
N GLN A 333 11.37 -22.13 -2.08
CA GLN A 333 11.39 -20.86 -2.81
C GLN A 333 10.35 -20.82 -3.94
N ILE A 334 10.14 -21.95 -4.63
CA ILE A 334 9.16 -22.06 -5.72
C ILE A 334 7.73 -21.86 -5.21
N LEU A 335 7.37 -22.46 -4.07
CA LEU A 335 6.03 -22.30 -3.48
C LEU A 335 5.80 -20.87 -2.99
N LEU A 336 6.81 -20.23 -2.41
CA LEU A 336 6.79 -18.84 -2.00
C LEU A 336 6.52 -17.92 -3.20
N ARG A 337 7.30 -18.09 -4.27
CA ARG A 337 7.14 -17.34 -5.52
C ARG A 337 5.75 -17.51 -6.13
N ARG A 338 5.25 -18.75 -6.23
CA ARG A 338 3.90 -19.04 -6.72
C ARG A 338 2.79 -18.39 -5.88
N HIS A 339 3.02 -18.25 -4.58
CA HIS A 339 2.08 -17.50 -3.74
C HIS A 339 2.05 -16.02 -4.11
N ALA A 340 3.21 -15.39 -4.28
CA ALA A 340 3.35 -14.00 -4.66
C ALA A 340 2.74 -13.70 -6.05
N GLU A 341 2.87 -14.63 -7.01
CA GLU A 341 2.30 -14.50 -8.36
C GLU A 341 0.78 -14.30 -8.39
N LYS A 342 0.05 -14.72 -7.35
CA LYS A 342 -1.39 -14.46 -7.20
C LYS A 342 -1.73 -12.98 -7.01
N PHE A 343 -0.72 -12.17 -6.72
CA PHE A 343 -0.80 -10.73 -6.50
C PHE A 343 -0.04 -9.92 -7.55
N ASP A 344 0.34 -10.56 -8.67
CA ASP A 344 1.05 -9.90 -9.77
C ASP A 344 0.22 -8.76 -10.40
N ASN A 345 0.91 -7.80 -11.00
CA ASN A 345 0.31 -6.65 -11.68
C ASN A 345 -0.80 -7.06 -12.68
N ASN A 346 -0.59 -8.15 -13.45
CA ASN A 346 -1.58 -8.61 -14.41
C ASN A 346 -2.84 -9.18 -13.75
N VAL A 347 -2.68 -9.88 -12.60
CA VAL A 347 -3.81 -10.38 -11.81
C VAL A 347 -4.61 -9.23 -11.23
N PHE A 348 -3.93 -8.22 -10.72
CA PHE A 348 -4.56 -7.00 -10.21
C PHE A 348 -5.32 -6.27 -11.32
N ALA A 349 -4.67 -5.98 -12.45
CA ALA A 349 -5.28 -5.30 -13.58
C ALA A 349 -6.51 -6.07 -14.10
N PHE A 350 -6.43 -7.39 -14.22
CA PHE A 350 -7.56 -8.24 -14.59
C PHE A 350 -8.75 -8.05 -13.64
N ARG A 351 -8.52 -8.15 -12.32
CA ARG A 351 -9.59 -8.01 -11.31
C ARG A 351 -10.20 -6.60 -11.31
N VAL A 352 -9.38 -5.57 -11.47
CA VAL A 352 -9.85 -4.18 -11.54
C VAL A 352 -10.69 -3.97 -12.79
N LEU A 353 -10.22 -4.39 -13.97
CA LEU A 353 -10.97 -4.24 -15.22
C LEU A 353 -12.26 -5.04 -15.23
N GLN A 354 -12.25 -6.26 -14.68
CA GLN A 354 -13.45 -7.09 -14.52
C GLN A 354 -14.49 -6.38 -13.63
N PHE A 355 -14.06 -5.86 -12.48
CA PHE A 355 -14.94 -5.10 -11.59
C PHE A 355 -15.47 -3.85 -12.25
N LEU A 356 -14.61 -3.05 -12.87
CA LEU A 356 -15.01 -1.84 -13.59
C LEU A 356 -15.99 -2.15 -14.72
N GLY A 357 -15.76 -3.21 -15.50
CA GLY A 357 -16.67 -3.65 -16.55
C GLY A 357 -18.07 -4.04 -16.07
N SER A 358 -18.18 -4.49 -14.80
CA SER A 358 -19.48 -4.84 -14.19
C SER A 358 -20.27 -3.63 -13.69
N VAL A 359 -19.60 -2.49 -13.44
CA VAL A 359 -20.24 -1.30 -12.83
C VAL A 359 -20.19 -0.05 -13.71
N ALA A 360 -19.36 -0.03 -14.72
CA ALA A 360 -19.17 1.10 -15.63
C ALA A 360 -20.40 1.31 -16.54
N PRO A 361 -20.60 2.53 -17.09
CA PRO A 361 -21.60 2.76 -18.13
C PRO A 361 -21.39 1.82 -19.31
N SER A 362 -22.48 1.40 -19.97
CA SER A 362 -22.43 0.47 -21.12
C SER A 362 -21.44 0.90 -22.20
N SER A 363 -21.27 2.21 -22.39
CA SER A 363 -20.29 2.80 -23.31
C SER A 363 -18.83 2.45 -23.04
N CYS A 364 -18.48 2.09 -21.77
CA CYS A 364 -17.13 1.69 -21.35
C CYS A 364 -17.03 0.18 -21.09
N ALA A 365 -18.13 -0.46 -20.70
CA ALA A 365 -18.12 -1.80 -20.13
C ALA A 365 -17.52 -2.85 -21.08
N GLU A 366 -17.87 -2.82 -22.36
CA GLU A 366 -17.37 -3.78 -23.35
C GLU A 366 -15.85 -3.67 -23.55
N GLU A 367 -15.31 -2.46 -23.63
CA GLU A 367 -13.88 -2.22 -23.78
C GLU A 367 -13.10 -2.72 -22.55
N LEU A 368 -13.61 -2.43 -21.34
CA LEU A 368 -13.04 -2.89 -20.08
C LEU A 368 -13.04 -4.43 -19.97
N LEU A 369 -14.15 -5.07 -20.30
CA LEU A 369 -14.27 -6.53 -20.27
C LEU A 369 -13.39 -7.19 -21.35
N ARG A 370 -13.23 -6.56 -22.53
CA ARG A 370 -12.29 -7.02 -23.55
C ARG A 370 -10.85 -6.94 -23.05
N GLY A 371 -10.46 -5.84 -22.42
CA GLY A 371 -9.15 -5.71 -21.77
C GLY A 371 -8.92 -6.78 -20.71
N ALA A 372 -9.92 -7.04 -19.87
CA ALA A 372 -9.86 -8.10 -18.86
C ALA A 372 -9.65 -9.49 -19.50
N ARG A 373 -10.35 -9.83 -20.59
CA ARG A 373 -10.18 -11.13 -21.28
C ARG A 373 -8.77 -11.31 -21.82
N LEU A 374 -8.19 -10.30 -22.46
CA LEU A 374 -6.81 -10.35 -22.98
C LEU A 374 -5.79 -10.57 -21.87
N LEU A 375 -6.00 -9.96 -20.69
CA LEU A 375 -5.15 -10.21 -19.52
C LEU A 375 -5.34 -11.62 -18.96
N SER A 376 -6.58 -12.16 -18.93
CA SER A 376 -6.84 -13.51 -18.43
C SER A 376 -6.11 -14.59 -19.23
N GLU A 377 -6.01 -14.44 -20.55
CA GLU A 377 -5.26 -15.36 -21.41
C GLU A 377 -3.75 -15.34 -21.09
N ASN A 378 -3.21 -14.19 -20.75
CA ASN A 378 -1.82 -14.04 -20.35
C ASN A 378 -1.56 -14.56 -18.92
N VAL A 379 -2.50 -14.34 -18.00
CA VAL A 379 -2.44 -14.81 -16.62
C VAL A 379 -2.59 -16.34 -16.56
N SER A 380 -3.51 -16.94 -17.32
CA SER A 380 -3.71 -18.39 -17.36
C SER A 380 -2.49 -19.13 -17.89
N LYS A 381 -1.77 -18.56 -18.87
CA LYS A 381 -0.55 -19.17 -19.41
C LYS A 381 0.64 -19.13 -18.43
N ARG A 382 0.69 -18.16 -17.51
CA ARG A 382 1.84 -17.97 -16.59
C ARG A 382 1.58 -18.47 -15.17
N VAL A 383 0.38 -18.27 -14.65
CA VAL A 383 0.09 -18.43 -13.21
C VAL A 383 -0.80 -19.64 -12.93
N TRP A 384 -1.66 -20.07 -13.88
CA TRP A 384 -2.59 -21.17 -13.66
C TRP A 384 -2.91 -22.01 -14.90
N PRO A 385 -2.33 -23.24 -15.01
CA PRO A 385 -2.83 -24.21 -15.96
C PRO A 385 -4.24 -24.76 -15.60
N ARG A 386 -4.88 -24.35 -14.48
CA ARG A 386 -6.14 -24.88 -13.96
C ARG A 386 -7.05 -23.86 -13.26
N LEU A 387 -7.28 -22.70 -13.86
CA LEU A 387 -8.42 -21.83 -13.49
C LEU A 387 -9.41 -21.62 -14.66
N ALA A 388 -9.49 -22.58 -15.53
CA ALA A 388 -10.67 -22.74 -16.35
C ALA A 388 -11.68 -23.54 -15.52
N VAL A 389 -12.76 -22.93 -15.14
CA VAL A 389 -13.95 -23.43 -14.42
C VAL A 389 -14.08 -22.85 -13.01
N VAL A 390 -14.51 -21.61 -12.92
CA VAL A 390 -15.71 -21.19 -12.17
C VAL A 390 -16.21 -19.93 -12.89
N ALA A 391 -17.14 -20.09 -13.78
CA ALA A 391 -18.00 -19.07 -14.32
C ALA A 391 -19.16 -18.85 -13.34
#